data_e2288b27cacaea8d106c2deee57f3aa4
#
_entry.id   e2288b27cacaea8d106c2deee57f3aa4
#
_cell.length_a   1.000
_cell.length_b   1.000
_cell.length_c   1.000
_cell.angle_alpha   90.00
_cell.angle_beta   90.00
_cell.angle_gamma   90.00
#
_symmetry.space_group_name_H-M   'P 1'
#
loop_
_entity.id
_entity.type
_entity.pdbx_description
1 polymer ?
#
loop_
_entity_poly.entity_id
_entity_poly.type
_entity_poly.pdbx_seq_one_letter_code
_entity_poly.pdbx_strand_id
1 'polypeptide(L)'
;MGAETGDAIMDIITRITRQRGKMQIVISEQETIVVPLSLFRERPLTEGQPINLEEYDNWLMVRQYRHALDRAVACLAARAHSKHEIEQKLLRVGYRPCTVEMVLYKLEREHLLNDADFARQWVEARSGRKLGRSRIAQELRRKGIDADEAEEALSAIGEDAQLADAIALAEKTAARAKSDEDPRKTYQRIAAMLARRGFRWDITKEALAQVLQAD
;
A
#
# COMPACT_ATOMS: atom_id res chain seq x y z
N MET A 1 -11.56 59.03 1.65
CA MET A 1 -11.31 57.86 0.79
C MET A 1 -11.47 56.63 1.69
N GLY A 2 -12.68 56.09 1.71
CA GLY A 2 -13.00 54.91 2.53
C GLY A 2 -12.37 53.67 1.97
N ALA A 3 -11.66 52.93 2.79
CA ALA A 3 -11.27 51.59 2.49
C ALA A 3 -12.57 50.74 2.54
N GLU A 4 -12.98 50.21 1.37
CA GLU A 4 -13.96 49.15 1.29
C GLU A 4 -13.35 47.93 1.96
N THR A 5 -13.73 47.71 3.22
CA THR A 5 -13.55 46.41 3.88
C THR A 5 -14.53 45.47 3.15
N GLY A 6 -14.00 44.68 2.21
CA GLY A 6 -14.79 43.64 1.56
C GLY A 6 -15.45 42.78 2.64
N ASP A 7 -16.78 42.75 2.63
CA ASP A 7 -17.56 41.90 3.51
C ASP A 7 -17.16 40.47 3.22
N ALA A 8 -16.33 39.87 4.09
CA ALA A 8 -15.91 38.48 3.94
C ALA A 8 -17.19 37.63 4.06
N ILE A 9 -17.53 36.95 2.97
CA ILE A 9 -18.67 36.02 2.96
C ILE A 9 -18.44 35.01 4.09
N MET A 10 -19.27 35.06 5.11
CA MET A 10 -19.24 34.15 6.25
C MET A 10 -20.22 33.03 6.00
N ASP A 11 -19.69 31.85 5.77
CA ASP A 11 -20.45 30.62 5.65
C ASP A 11 -20.85 30.10 7.05
N ILE A 12 -21.87 29.23 7.12
CA ILE A 12 -22.32 28.64 8.39
C ILE A 12 -22.04 27.14 8.34
N ILE A 13 -21.44 26.64 9.41
CA ILE A 13 -21.21 25.20 9.57
C ILE A 13 -22.54 24.54 9.94
N THR A 14 -23.06 23.69 9.06
CA THR A 14 -24.38 23.05 9.25
C THR A 14 -24.27 21.70 9.95
N ARG A 15 -23.16 20.95 9.71
CA ARG A 15 -22.98 19.64 10.33
C ARG A 15 -21.50 19.26 10.47
N ILE A 16 -21.15 18.61 11.57
CA ILE A 16 -19.83 18.05 11.82
C ILE A 16 -19.95 16.56 12.15
N THR A 17 -19.33 15.70 11.35
CA THR A 17 -19.37 14.25 11.55
C THR A 17 -17.97 13.66 11.69
N ARG A 18 -17.74 12.85 12.72
CA ARG A 18 -16.47 12.16 12.90
C ARG A 18 -16.44 10.84 12.13
N GLN A 19 -15.40 10.65 11.32
CA GLN A 19 -15.14 9.42 10.59
C GLN A 19 -13.67 9.00 10.76
N ARG A 20 -13.42 7.81 11.32
CA ARG A 20 -12.09 7.10 11.37
C ARG A 20 -10.85 8.01 11.22
N GLY A 21 -10.59 8.93 12.16
CA GLY A 21 -9.38 9.77 12.17
C GLY A 21 -9.47 11.08 11.41
N LYS A 22 -10.65 11.43 10.87
CA LYS A 22 -10.94 12.68 10.19
C LYS A 22 -12.32 13.22 10.58
N MET A 23 -12.55 14.50 10.35
CA MET A 23 -13.82 15.17 10.49
C MET A 23 -14.34 15.56 9.13
N GLN A 24 -15.60 15.32 8.89
CA GLN A 24 -16.33 15.80 7.73
C GLN A 24 -17.19 16.97 8.20
N ILE A 25 -17.03 18.14 7.58
CA ILE A 25 -17.67 19.40 7.95
C ILE A 25 -18.48 19.85 6.75
N VAL A 26 -19.78 19.98 6.92
CA VAL A 26 -20.71 20.47 5.91
C VAL A 26 -20.93 21.95 6.15
N ILE A 27 -20.79 22.74 5.09
CA ILE A 27 -20.86 24.19 5.09
C ILE A 27 -21.99 24.60 4.16
N SER A 28 -22.92 25.41 4.64
CA SER A 28 -24.01 25.99 3.84
C SER A 28 -24.71 25.00 2.90
N GLU A 29 -24.98 23.76 3.39
CA GLU A 29 -25.69 22.65 2.74
C GLU A 29 -25.06 22.08 1.43
N GLN A 30 -24.09 22.73 0.83
CA GLN A 30 -23.55 22.33 -0.49
C GLN A 30 -22.06 21.99 -0.47
N GLU A 31 -21.27 22.55 0.41
CA GLU A 31 -19.84 22.31 0.47
C GLU A 31 -19.47 21.41 1.65
N THR A 32 -18.61 20.43 1.36
CA THR A 32 -18.11 19.51 2.38
C THR A 32 -16.60 19.53 2.38
N ILE A 33 -16.01 19.89 3.50
CA ILE A 33 -14.57 19.78 3.70
C ILE A 33 -14.22 18.62 4.63
N VAL A 34 -13.08 17.99 4.35
CA VAL A 34 -12.54 16.91 5.16
C VAL A 34 -11.27 17.39 5.85
N VAL A 35 -11.25 17.29 7.17
CA VAL A 35 -10.16 17.76 8.00
C VAL A 35 -9.59 16.61 8.82
N PRO A 36 -8.28 16.33 8.80
CA PRO A 36 -7.65 15.36 9.69
C PRO A 36 -7.96 15.68 11.17
N LEU A 37 -8.23 14.66 11.96
CA LEU A 37 -8.63 14.84 13.36
C LEU A 37 -7.57 15.58 14.20
N SER A 38 -6.29 15.40 13.87
CA SER A 38 -5.20 16.14 14.52
C SER A 38 -5.31 17.64 14.30
N LEU A 39 -5.58 18.06 13.06
CA LEU A 39 -5.72 19.48 12.70
C LEU A 39 -7.04 20.07 13.20
N PHE A 40 -8.13 19.28 13.19
CA PHE A 40 -9.38 19.73 13.79
C PHE A 40 -9.24 20.04 15.30
N ARG A 41 -8.38 19.30 16.00
CA ARG A 41 -8.09 19.58 17.42
C ARG A 41 -7.27 20.86 17.64
N GLU A 42 -6.47 21.28 16.67
CA GLU A 42 -5.71 22.54 16.75
C GLU A 42 -6.62 23.76 16.54
N ARG A 43 -7.59 23.64 15.64
CA ARG A 43 -8.59 24.69 15.36
C ARG A 43 -9.98 24.05 15.28
N PRO A 44 -10.61 23.77 16.43
CA PRO A 44 -11.90 23.11 16.45
C PRO A 44 -13.00 24.04 15.93
N LEU A 45 -14.00 23.44 15.30
CA LEU A 45 -15.18 24.12 14.77
C LEU A 45 -16.41 23.55 15.46
N THR A 46 -17.50 24.34 15.49
CA THR A 46 -18.80 23.95 16.07
C THR A 46 -19.91 24.15 15.06
N GLU A 47 -20.95 23.33 15.14
CA GLU A 47 -22.17 23.51 14.33
C GLU A 47 -22.85 24.83 14.68
N GLY A 48 -23.35 25.52 13.65
CA GLY A 48 -23.94 26.88 13.80
C GLY A 48 -22.89 28.01 13.82
N GLN A 49 -21.61 27.73 13.87
CA GLN A 49 -20.56 28.75 13.89
C GLN A 49 -20.39 29.37 12.50
N PRO A 50 -20.28 30.69 12.38
CA PRO A 50 -19.84 31.34 11.14
C PRO A 50 -18.35 31.07 10.91
N ILE A 51 -18.00 30.84 9.67
CA ILE A 51 -16.64 30.55 9.24
C ILE A 51 -16.27 31.35 7.98
N ASN A 52 -15.09 31.95 7.99
CA ASN A 52 -14.44 32.39 6.76
C ASN A 52 -13.73 31.18 6.15
N LEU A 53 -14.35 30.62 5.11
CA LEU A 53 -13.86 29.37 4.48
C LEU A 53 -12.49 29.57 3.85
N GLU A 54 -12.23 30.69 3.21
CA GLU A 54 -10.94 31.00 2.58
C GLU A 54 -9.81 31.07 3.62
N GLU A 55 -10.03 31.76 4.72
CA GLU A 55 -9.05 31.85 5.82
C GLU A 55 -8.78 30.49 6.45
N TYR A 56 -9.85 29.71 6.70
CA TYR A 56 -9.71 28.37 7.27
C TYR A 56 -8.97 27.44 6.31
N ASP A 57 -9.26 27.53 5.03
CA ASP A 57 -8.65 26.71 3.97
C ASP A 57 -7.16 27.03 3.82
N ASN A 58 -6.79 28.31 3.83
CA ASN A 58 -5.39 28.75 3.81
C ASN A 58 -4.62 28.25 5.03
N TRP A 59 -5.22 28.36 6.24
CA TRP A 59 -4.64 27.81 7.46
C TRP A 59 -4.45 26.30 7.35
N LEU A 60 -5.48 25.60 6.87
CA LEU A 60 -5.49 24.14 6.74
C LEU A 60 -4.41 23.68 5.75
N MET A 61 -4.25 24.37 4.61
CA MET A 61 -3.26 24.02 3.59
C MET A 61 -1.84 24.09 4.14
N VAL A 62 -1.48 25.15 4.82
CA VAL A 62 -0.15 25.33 5.42
C VAL A 62 0.13 24.26 6.47
N ARG A 63 -0.83 23.94 7.31
CA ARG A 63 -0.65 22.96 8.40
C ARG A 63 -0.64 21.52 7.91
N GLN A 64 -1.46 21.18 6.93
CA GLN A 64 -1.56 19.82 6.42
C GLN A 64 -0.23 19.28 5.90
N TYR A 65 0.53 20.11 5.17
CA TYR A 65 1.80 19.68 4.58
C TYR A 65 2.77 19.15 5.64
N ARG A 66 3.00 19.93 6.70
CA ARG A 66 3.92 19.54 7.78
C ARG A 66 3.45 18.25 8.48
N HIS A 67 2.18 18.21 8.86
CA HIS A 67 1.60 17.02 9.53
C HIS A 67 1.62 15.78 8.65
N ALA A 68 1.36 15.91 7.35
CA ALA A 68 1.40 14.81 6.40
C ALA A 68 2.84 14.31 6.21
N LEU A 69 3.81 15.23 6.11
CA LEU A 69 5.23 14.91 6.00
C LEU A 69 5.74 14.16 7.25
N ASP A 70 5.50 14.70 8.44
CA ASP A 70 5.91 14.08 9.70
C ASP A 70 5.32 12.66 9.83
N ARG A 71 4.06 12.50 9.43
CA ARG A 71 3.39 11.20 9.45
C ARG A 71 3.98 10.22 8.43
N ALA A 72 4.31 10.67 7.24
CA ALA A 72 4.93 9.84 6.21
C ALA A 72 6.33 9.40 6.65
N VAL A 73 7.15 10.31 7.18
CA VAL A 73 8.47 10.00 7.73
C VAL A 73 8.38 8.99 8.87
N ALA A 74 7.43 9.15 9.79
CA ALA A 74 7.20 8.18 10.85
C ALA A 74 6.81 6.78 10.33
N CYS A 75 6.05 6.71 9.23
CA CYS A 75 5.75 5.44 8.57
C CYS A 75 7.01 4.80 8.00
N LEU A 76 7.83 5.57 7.28
CA LEU A 76 9.08 5.09 6.66
C LEU A 76 10.12 4.68 7.70
N ALA A 77 10.18 5.37 8.84
CA ALA A 77 11.05 4.99 9.97
C ALA A 77 10.66 3.63 10.59
N ALA A 78 9.39 3.24 10.53
CA ALA A 78 8.92 1.98 11.09
C ALA A 78 9.25 0.76 10.20
N ARG A 79 9.14 0.90 8.88
CA ARG A 79 9.50 -0.09 7.84
C ARG A 79 9.53 0.54 6.46
N ALA A 80 10.08 -0.17 5.50
CA ALA A 80 9.94 0.21 4.09
C ALA A 80 8.46 0.22 3.65
N HIS A 81 8.10 1.21 2.84
CA HIS A 81 6.77 1.37 2.23
C HIS A 81 6.93 1.75 0.76
N SER A 82 5.99 1.30 -0.07
CA SER A 82 5.87 1.83 -1.42
C SER A 82 5.22 3.22 -1.41
N LYS A 83 5.41 3.98 -2.49
CA LYS A 83 4.76 5.27 -2.73
C LYS A 83 3.23 5.17 -2.55
N HIS A 84 2.64 4.15 -3.19
CA HIS A 84 1.20 3.88 -3.08
C HIS A 84 0.75 3.60 -1.64
N GLU A 85 1.53 2.86 -0.84
CA GLU A 85 1.19 2.61 0.56
C GLU A 85 1.17 3.89 1.41
N ILE A 86 2.13 4.79 1.20
CA ILE A 86 2.16 6.10 1.88
C ILE A 86 1.00 6.97 1.42
N GLU A 87 0.77 7.06 0.11
CA GLU A 87 -0.36 7.78 -0.47
C GLU A 87 -1.69 7.37 0.18
N GLN A 88 -2.01 6.08 0.14
CA GLN A 88 -3.25 5.54 0.70
C GLN A 88 -3.40 5.79 2.21
N LYS A 89 -2.29 5.75 2.95
CA LYS A 89 -2.29 6.06 4.38
C LYS A 89 -2.61 7.52 4.65
N LEU A 90 -2.04 8.44 3.89
CA LEU A 90 -2.26 9.88 4.04
C LEU A 90 -3.69 10.27 3.63
N LEU A 91 -4.15 9.79 2.46
CA LEU A 91 -5.52 10.04 1.98
C LEU A 91 -6.58 9.49 2.96
N ARG A 92 -6.34 8.33 3.56
CA ARG A 92 -7.26 7.73 4.55
C ARG A 92 -7.41 8.59 5.80
N VAL A 93 -6.38 9.31 6.20
CA VAL A 93 -6.42 10.24 7.34
C VAL A 93 -7.20 11.51 7.00
N GLY A 94 -7.35 11.83 5.70
CA GLY A 94 -8.10 12.98 5.22
C GLY A 94 -7.22 14.15 4.80
N TYR A 95 -5.93 13.92 4.57
CA TYR A 95 -5.10 14.92 3.90
C TYR A 95 -5.55 15.09 2.44
N ARG A 96 -5.46 16.31 1.93
CA ARG A 96 -5.86 16.63 0.56
C ARG A 96 -4.93 15.97 -0.46
N PRO A 97 -5.46 15.55 -1.63
CA PRO A 97 -4.63 14.93 -2.67
C PRO A 97 -3.41 15.77 -3.06
N CYS A 98 -3.57 17.09 -3.26
CA CYS A 98 -2.47 17.99 -3.60
C CYS A 98 -1.39 18.02 -2.50
N THR A 99 -1.78 18.02 -1.21
CA THR A 99 -0.82 17.95 -0.10
C THR A 99 -0.08 16.62 -0.09
N VAL A 100 -0.80 15.53 -0.35
CA VAL A 100 -0.20 14.17 -0.41
C VAL A 100 0.81 14.10 -1.54
N GLU A 101 0.47 14.59 -2.73
CA GLU A 101 1.36 14.64 -3.89
C GLU A 101 2.64 15.43 -3.60
N MET A 102 2.52 16.61 -2.99
CA MET A 102 3.69 17.42 -2.59
C MET A 102 4.59 16.67 -1.60
N VAL A 103 4.01 15.95 -0.64
CA VAL A 103 4.77 15.15 0.33
C VAL A 103 5.48 13.99 -0.37
N LEU A 104 4.80 13.25 -1.23
CA LEU A 104 5.39 12.15 -1.99
C LEU A 104 6.56 12.63 -2.85
N TYR A 105 6.35 13.72 -3.60
CA TYR A 105 7.41 14.33 -4.41
C TYR A 105 8.65 14.71 -3.59
N LYS A 106 8.44 15.31 -2.38
CA LYS A 106 9.56 15.63 -1.50
C LYS A 106 10.31 14.39 -1.03
N LEU A 107 9.59 13.35 -0.61
CA LEU A 107 10.20 12.12 -0.14
C LEU A 107 10.98 11.38 -1.23
N GLU A 108 10.48 11.39 -2.46
CA GLU A 108 11.20 10.85 -3.63
C GLU A 108 12.47 11.64 -3.92
N ARG A 109 12.40 12.98 -3.92
CA ARG A 109 13.57 13.85 -4.13
C ARG A 109 14.66 13.66 -3.06
N GLU A 110 14.28 13.36 -1.84
CA GLU A 110 15.20 13.10 -0.73
C GLU A 110 15.61 11.62 -0.63
N HIS A 111 15.24 10.80 -1.61
CA HIS A 111 15.53 9.36 -1.67
C HIS A 111 15.03 8.57 -0.43
N LEU A 112 14.06 9.12 0.30
CA LEU A 112 13.40 8.45 1.41
C LEU A 112 12.30 7.48 0.94
N LEU A 113 11.85 7.66 -0.30
CA LEU A 113 10.86 6.85 -0.98
C LEU A 113 11.42 6.42 -2.35
N ASN A 114 11.52 5.11 -2.58
CA ASN A 114 12.07 4.54 -3.80
C ASN A 114 11.39 3.19 -4.05
N ASP A 115 10.49 3.15 -5.03
CA ASP A 115 9.69 1.97 -5.33
C ASP A 115 10.53 0.84 -5.95
N ALA A 116 11.60 1.15 -6.70
CA ALA A 116 12.52 0.16 -7.22
C ALA A 116 13.31 -0.54 -6.08
N ASP A 117 13.81 0.21 -5.09
CA ASP A 117 14.47 -0.36 -3.91
C ASP A 117 13.50 -1.19 -3.08
N PHE A 118 12.27 -0.69 -2.89
CA PHE A 118 11.21 -1.41 -2.20
C PHE A 118 10.91 -2.74 -2.90
N ALA A 119 10.79 -2.74 -4.23
CA ALA A 119 10.53 -3.94 -5.02
C ALA A 119 11.63 -4.99 -4.86
N ARG A 120 12.92 -4.58 -4.94
CA ARG A 120 14.07 -5.48 -4.72
C ARG A 120 14.04 -6.13 -3.34
N GLN A 121 13.88 -5.35 -2.28
CA GLN A 121 13.78 -5.86 -0.91
C GLN A 121 12.58 -6.80 -0.72
N TRP A 122 11.45 -6.46 -1.36
CA TRP A 122 10.25 -7.30 -1.31
C TRP A 122 10.48 -8.65 -1.97
N VAL A 123 11.08 -8.66 -3.17
CA VAL A 123 11.44 -9.88 -3.91
C VAL A 123 12.36 -10.75 -3.07
N GLU A 124 13.45 -10.22 -2.54
CA GLU A 124 14.39 -10.94 -1.69
C GLU A 124 13.70 -11.59 -0.49
N ALA A 125 12.91 -10.81 0.25
CA ALA A 125 12.19 -11.30 1.44
C ALA A 125 11.16 -12.39 1.11
N ARG A 126 10.55 -12.35 -0.08
CA ARG A 126 9.54 -13.33 -0.51
C ARG A 126 10.15 -14.59 -1.11
N SER A 127 11.23 -14.44 -1.85
CA SER A 127 12.03 -15.58 -2.35
C SER A 127 12.59 -16.40 -1.18
N GLY A 128 13.13 -15.78 -0.15
CA GLY A 128 13.56 -16.47 1.07
C GLY A 128 12.45 -17.26 1.79
N ARG A 129 11.17 -16.97 1.48
CA ARG A 129 10.00 -17.75 1.95
C ARG A 129 9.51 -18.79 0.95
N LYS A 130 10.26 -19.03 -0.10
CA LYS A 130 9.93 -19.96 -1.19
C LYS A 130 8.58 -19.64 -1.83
N LEU A 131 8.33 -18.36 -2.15
CA LEU A 131 7.21 -17.95 -2.98
C LEU A 131 7.61 -17.90 -4.45
N GLY A 132 6.73 -18.36 -5.32
CA GLY A 132 6.92 -18.32 -6.76
C GLY A 132 6.76 -16.91 -7.33
N ARG A 133 7.46 -16.65 -8.44
CA ARG A 133 7.51 -15.36 -9.15
C ARG A 133 6.12 -14.73 -9.37
N SER A 134 5.13 -15.55 -9.79
CA SER A 134 3.78 -15.03 -10.05
C SER A 134 3.08 -14.47 -8.80
N ARG A 135 3.30 -15.10 -7.64
CA ARG A 135 2.76 -14.61 -6.37
C ARG A 135 3.42 -13.31 -5.94
N ILE A 136 4.75 -13.22 -6.07
CA ILE A 136 5.52 -12.03 -5.72
C ILE A 136 5.09 -10.87 -6.63
N ALA A 137 4.97 -11.09 -7.95
CA ALA A 137 4.46 -10.10 -8.90
C ALA A 137 3.07 -9.58 -8.51
N GLN A 138 2.16 -10.48 -8.10
CA GLN A 138 0.84 -10.09 -7.64
C GLN A 138 0.90 -9.23 -6.36
N GLU A 139 1.81 -9.54 -5.44
CA GLU A 139 2.00 -8.75 -4.23
C GLU A 139 2.56 -7.37 -4.54
N LEU A 140 3.57 -7.24 -5.43
CA LEU A 140 4.13 -5.96 -5.88
C LEU A 140 3.05 -5.09 -6.55
N ARG A 141 2.25 -5.67 -7.44
CA ARG A 141 1.13 -4.94 -8.05
C ARG A 141 0.12 -4.42 -7.02
N ARG A 142 -0.21 -5.20 -5.98
CA ARG A 142 -1.07 -4.74 -4.88
C ARG A 142 -0.44 -3.63 -4.05
N LYS A 143 0.87 -3.52 -4.08
CA LYS A 143 1.66 -2.46 -3.45
C LYS A 143 1.76 -1.20 -4.32
N GLY A 144 1.19 -1.25 -5.53
CA GLY A 144 1.22 -0.15 -6.49
C GLY A 144 2.56 0.04 -7.19
N ILE A 145 3.43 -0.98 -7.16
CA ILE A 145 4.68 -0.97 -7.92
C ILE A 145 4.37 -1.07 -9.41
N ASP A 146 5.03 -0.22 -10.19
CA ASP A 146 4.92 -0.24 -11.64
C ASP A 146 5.35 -1.59 -12.24
N ALA A 147 4.78 -1.93 -13.41
CA ALA A 147 5.01 -3.22 -14.03
C ALA A 147 6.49 -3.43 -14.44
N ASP A 148 7.13 -2.39 -14.94
CA ASP A 148 8.51 -2.45 -15.39
C ASP A 148 9.46 -2.57 -14.19
N GLU A 149 9.25 -1.80 -13.12
CA GLU A 149 10.00 -1.91 -11.86
C GLU A 149 9.82 -3.28 -11.19
N ALA A 150 8.59 -3.80 -11.22
CA ALA A 150 8.30 -5.14 -10.68
C ALA A 150 9.01 -6.23 -11.49
N GLU A 151 9.02 -6.16 -12.82
CA GLU A 151 9.67 -7.13 -13.68
C GLU A 151 11.19 -7.06 -13.54
N GLU A 152 11.78 -5.85 -13.46
CA GLU A 152 13.20 -5.67 -13.19
C GLU A 152 13.59 -6.33 -11.86
N ALA A 153 12.85 -6.07 -10.79
CA ALA A 153 13.13 -6.68 -9.49
C ALA A 153 12.97 -8.21 -9.52
N LEU A 154 11.95 -8.73 -10.23
CA LEU A 154 11.71 -10.17 -10.39
C LEU A 154 12.76 -10.87 -11.26
N SER A 155 13.46 -10.15 -12.13
CA SER A 155 14.53 -10.73 -12.98
C SER A 155 15.68 -11.30 -12.15
N ALA A 156 15.86 -10.82 -10.92
CA ALA A 156 16.85 -11.36 -9.98
C ALA A 156 16.55 -12.79 -9.51
N ILE A 157 15.33 -13.30 -9.73
CA ILE A 157 14.96 -14.67 -9.38
C ILE A 157 15.25 -15.58 -10.53
N GLY A 158 16.36 -16.35 -10.44
CA GLY A 158 16.72 -17.36 -11.43
C GLY A 158 15.73 -18.52 -11.51
N GLU A 159 15.54 -19.08 -12.70
CA GLU A 159 14.65 -20.24 -12.92
C GLU A 159 15.11 -21.47 -12.12
N ASP A 160 16.42 -21.73 -12.07
CA ASP A 160 16.99 -22.85 -11.29
C ASP A 160 16.67 -22.73 -9.80
N ALA A 161 16.74 -21.52 -9.24
CA ALA A 161 16.39 -21.27 -7.84
C ALA A 161 14.88 -21.50 -7.60
N GLN A 162 14.02 -21.10 -8.53
CA GLN A 162 12.59 -21.37 -8.46
C GLN A 162 12.28 -22.86 -8.54
N LEU A 163 12.98 -23.60 -9.41
CA LEU A 163 12.83 -25.05 -9.53
C LEU A 163 13.30 -25.76 -8.25
N ALA A 164 14.46 -25.42 -7.73
CA ALA A 164 14.98 -25.99 -6.49
C ALA A 164 14.02 -25.76 -5.29
N ASP A 165 13.45 -24.57 -5.20
CA ASP A 165 12.46 -24.26 -4.15
C ASP A 165 11.15 -25.04 -4.34
N ALA A 166 10.70 -25.21 -5.58
CA ALA A 166 9.50 -26.00 -5.89
C ALA A 166 9.71 -27.49 -5.55
N ILE A 167 10.87 -28.06 -5.90
CA ILE A 167 11.24 -29.44 -5.57
C ILE A 167 11.27 -29.64 -4.06
N ALA A 168 11.97 -28.80 -3.31
CA ALA A 168 12.04 -28.92 -1.84
C ALA A 168 10.69 -28.84 -1.16
N LEU A 169 9.76 -28.03 -1.71
CA LEU A 169 8.39 -27.95 -1.22
C LEU A 169 7.55 -29.17 -1.60
N ALA A 170 7.76 -29.71 -2.81
CA ALA A 170 7.10 -30.90 -3.31
C ALA A 170 7.52 -32.12 -2.48
N GLU A 171 8.82 -32.33 -2.27
CA GLU A 171 9.36 -33.41 -1.41
C GLU A 171 8.79 -33.35 0.00
N LYS A 172 8.81 -32.17 0.64
CA LYS A 172 8.22 -31.99 1.97
C LYS A 172 6.73 -32.31 2.00
N THR A 173 6.02 -32.10 0.91
CA THR A 173 4.58 -32.39 0.80
C THR A 173 4.32 -33.85 0.49
N ALA A 174 5.14 -34.47 -0.35
CA ALA A 174 5.12 -35.90 -0.65
C ALA A 174 5.42 -36.73 0.60
N ALA A 175 6.46 -36.40 1.36
CA ALA A 175 6.82 -37.07 2.60
C ALA A 175 5.72 -37.09 3.68
N ARG A 176 4.70 -36.26 3.54
CA ARG A 176 3.51 -36.25 4.42
C ARG A 176 2.36 -37.08 3.88
N ALA A 177 2.50 -37.66 2.70
CA ALA A 177 1.51 -38.58 2.17
C ALA A 177 1.50 -39.89 3.00
N LYS A 178 0.34 -40.48 3.16
CA LYS A 178 0.23 -41.79 3.78
C LYS A 178 0.70 -42.85 2.78
N SER A 179 1.26 -43.95 3.25
CA SER A 179 1.76 -45.02 2.39
C SER A 179 0.68 -45.72 1.53
N ASP A 180 -0.60 -45.57 1.90
CA ASP A 180 -1.77 -46.08 1.18
C ASP A 180 -2.51 -45.02 0.35
N GLU A 181 -1.95 -43.80 0.25
CA GLU A 181 -2.61 -42.70 -0.48
C GLU A 181 -2.43 -42.88 -2.00
N ASP A 182 -3.54 -42.70 -2.74
CA ASP A 182 -3.51 -42.68 -4.21
C ASP A 182 -2.49 -41.67 -4.77
N PRO A 183 -1.52 -42.09 -5.60
CA PRO A 183 -0.53 -41.22 -6.20
C PRO A 183 -1.13 -39.99 -6.90
N ARG A 184 -2.32 -40.13 -7.50
CA ARG A 184 -3.04 -39.02 -8.14
C ARG A 184 -3.44 -37.93 -7.14
N LYS A 185 -3.83 -38.30 -5.93
CA LYS A 185 -4.18 -37.34 -4.88
C LYS A 185 -2.95 -36.60 -4.39
N THR A 186 -1.84 -37.28 -4.22
CA THR A 186 -0.56 -36.67 -3.86
C THR A 186 -0.10 -35.68 -4.94
N TYR A 187 -0.15 -36.08 -6.23
CA TYR A 187 0.14 -35.19 -7.36
C TYR A 187 -0.72 -33.91 -7.31
N GLN A 188 -2.04 -34.05 -7.21
CA GLN A 188 -2.97 -32.93 -7.18
C GLN A 188 -2.71 -32.01 -5.98
N ARG A 189 -2.39 -32.56 -4.82
CA ARG A 189 -2.08 -31.82 -3.61
C ARG A 189 -0.83 -30.98 -3.75
N ILE A 190 0.24 -31.55 -4.31
CA ILE A 190 1.51 -30.83 -4.56
C ILE A 190 1.28 -29.76 -5.62
N ALA A 191 0.66 -30.06 -6.75
CA ALA A 191 0.36 -29.10 -7.80
C ALA A 191 -0.44 -27.90 -7.29
N ALA A 192 -1.51 -28.16 -6.52
CA ALA A 192 -2.33 -27.11 -5.93
C ALA A 192 -1.56 -26.28 -4.90
N MET A 193 -0.66 -26.87 -4.14
CA MET A 193 0.19 -26.15 -3.17
C MET A 193 1.16 -25.22 -3.88
N LEU A 194 1.87 -25.71 -4.91
CA LEU A 194 2.82 -24.91 -5.69
C LEU A 194 2.12 -23.77 -6.45
N ALA A 195 0.94 -24.03 -7.04
CA ALA A 195 0.12 -23.02 -7.69
C ALA A 195 -0.31 -21.91 -6.71
N ARG A 196 -0.78 -22.26 -5.51
CA ARG A 196 -1.13 -21.26 -4.46
C ARG A 196 0.08 -20.44 -4.02
N ARG A 197 1.28 -21.03 -4.06
CA ARG A 197 2.53 -20.30 -3.78
C ARG A 197 3.01 -19.44 -4.94
N GLY A 198 2.41 -19.59 -6.14
CA GLY A 198 2.68 -18.79 -7.32
C GLY A 198 3.84 -19.29 -8.18
N PHE A 199 4.16 -20.57 -8.10
CA PHE A 199 5.07 -21.19 -9.07
C PHE A 199 4.37 -21.34 -10.42
N ARG A 200 5.10 -21.09 -11.51
CA ARG A 200 4.60 -21.27 -12.88
C ARG A 200 4.35 -22.76 -13.16
N TRP A 201 3.48 -23.03 -14.13
CA TRP A 201 3.13 -24.40 -14.43
C TRP A 201 4.30 -25.26 -14.96
N ASP A 202 5.18 -24.69 -15.77
CA ASP A 202 6.40 -25.32 -16.26
C ASP A 202 7.28 -25.80 -15.09
N ILE A 203 7.62 -24.92 -14.16
CA ILE A 203 8.36 -25.23 -12.93
C ILE A 203 7.63 -26.27 -12.07
N THR A 204 6.31 -26.13 -11.94
CA THR A 204 5.49 -27.08 -11.16
C THR A 204 5.52 -28.47 -11.78
N LYS A 205 5.37 -28.58 -13.10
CA LYS A 205 5.42 -29.85 -13.83
C LYS A 205 6.77 -30.53 -13.69
N GLU A 206 7.84 -29.78 -13.80
CA GLU A 206 9.20 -30.31 -13.68
C GLU A 206 9.48 -30.80 -12.24
N ALA A 207 9.14 -30.00 -11.24
CA ALA A 207 9.27 -30.40 -9.83
C ALA A 207 8.48 -31.67 -9.49
N LEU A 208 7.25 -31.80 -10.03
CA LEU A 208 6.43 -33.00 -9.86
C LEU A 208 7.06 -34.23 -10.53
N ALA A 209 7.63 -34.04 -11.74
CA ALA A 209 8.31 -35.15 -12.46
C ALA A 209 9.52 -35.65 -11.68
N GLN A 210 10.32 -34.74 -11.11
CA GLN A 210 11.51 -35.14 -10.34
C GLN A 210 11.16 -35.82 -9.02
N VAL A 211 10.10 -35.36 -8.32
CA VAL A 211 9.76 -35.87 -6.99
C VAL A 211 8.94 -37.17 -7.04
N LEU A 212 8.06 -37.34 -8.04
CA LEU A 212 7.16 -38.50 -8.13
C LEU A 212 7.62 -39.58 -9.11
N GLN A 213 8.72 -39.36 -9.87
CA GLN A 213 9.36 -40.38 -10.73
C GLN A 213 10.65 -40.96 -10.11
N ALA A 214 11.06 -40.44 -8.95
CA ALA A 214 12.24 -40.91 -8.22
C ALA A 214 11.95 -42.15 -7.34
N ASP A 215 10.70 -42.64 -7.30
CA ASP A 215 10.26 -43.92 -6.74
C ASP A 215 9.91 -44.92 -7.85
#